data_bfe01478af71dcd0ad5bf830ff6187e2
#
_entry.id   bfe01478af71dcd0ad5bf830ff6187e2
#
_cell.length_a   1.000
_cell.length_b   1.000
_cell.length_c   1.000
_cell.angle_alpha   90.00
_cell.angle_beta   90.00
_cell.angle_gamma   90.00
#
_symmetry.space_group_name_H-M   'P 1'
#
loop_
_entity.id
_entity.type
_entity.pdbx_description
1 polymer ?
#
loop_
_entity_poly.entity_id
_entity_poly.type
_entity_poly.pdbx_seq_one_letter_code
_entity_poly.pdbx_strand_id
1 'polypeptide(L)'
;MSYDANAAYNSGAPGQGAPGAAGQGYGGQGFGGAPRGAASPDDLSLPLYGASFGQAVKRFFKNYVNFKGRASRSEYWFAYLFVGLLMIVPAILYSIGLGMMGASASMAAADPYGMSAAAGPSGASIALTAIGGILMGIIGLAVLLPQLAISWRRLHDGNFPGPMWFLGLIPGVGGIIVLVLMIMPPKPEGQRFDV
;
A
#
# COMPACT_ATOMS: atom_id res chain seq x y z
N MET A 1 16.30 -20.59 -11.22
CA MET A 1 17.31 -19.51 -11.04
C MET A 1 16.58 -18.34 -10.41
N SER A 2 16.70 -18.17 -9.09
CA SER A 2 16.13 -17.00 -8.40
C SER A 2 17.07 -15.82 -8.66
N TYR A 3 16.60 -14.84 -9.40
CA TYR A 3 17.30 -13.56 -9.58
C TYR A 3 17.29 -12.86 -8.23
N ASP A 4 18.46 -12.74 -7.62
CA ASP A 4 18.62 -11.97 -6.40
C ASP A 4 18.70 -10.48 -6.74
N ALA A 5 17.52 -9.85 -6.87
CA ALA A 5 17.41 -8.43 -7.19
C ALA A 5 18.10 -7.52 -6.14
N ASN A 6 18.33 -8.04 -4.93
CA ASN A 6 19.07 -7.35 -3.87
C ASN A 6 20.58 -7.28 -4.18
N ALA A 7 21.13 -8.30 -4.87
CA ALA A 7 22.55 -8.30 -5.24
C ALA A 7 22.87 -7.20 -6.28
N ALA A 8 21.94 -6.92 -7.18
CA ALA A 8 22.15 -5.87 -8.20
C ALA A 8 22.18 -4.45 -7.62
N TYR A 9 21.50 -4.22 -6.50
CA TYR A 9 21.49 -2.91 -5.83
C TYR A 9 22.62 -2.73 -4.80
N ASN A 10 23.24 -3.84 -4.34
CA ASN A 10 24.32 -3.81 -3.34
C ASN A 10 25.72 -3.97 -3.96
N SER A 11 25.86 -4.20 -5.25
CA SER A 11 27.15 -4.40 -5.91
C SER A 11 27.88 -3.10 -6.30
N GLY A 12 27.84 -2.09 -5.41
CA GLY A 12 28.85 -1.05 -5.41
C GLY A 12 30.16 -1.66 -4.92
N ALA A 13 31.11 -2.00 -5.81
CA ALA A 13 32.41 -2.58 -5.48
C ALA A 13 33.11 -1.77 -4.36
N PRO A 14 33.62 -2.43 -3.29
CA PRO A 14 34.42 -1.75 -2.32
C PRO A 14 35.78 -1.44 -2.94
N GLY A 15 36.06 -0.17 -3.17
CA GLY A 15 37.40 0.31 -3.40
C GLY A 15 38.25 -0.03 -2.17
N GLN A 16 39.30 -0.85 -2.35
CA GLN A 16 40.32 -1.10 -1.35
C GLN A 16 41.03 0.21 -1.03
N GLY A 17 40.71 0.80 0.11
CA GLY A 17 41.38 1.97 0.66
C GLY A 17 42.02 1.59 2.00
N ALA A 18 43.32 1.84 2.12
CA ALA A 18 44.19 1.57 3.27
C ALA A 18 43.69 2.20 4.59
N PRO A 19 44.13 1.69 5.78
CA PRO A 19 43.74 2.20 7.08
C PRO A 19 44.49 3.47 7.43
N GLY A 20 43.79 4.54 7.72
CA GLY A 20 44.40 5.73 8.30
C GLY A 20 43.59 7.00 8.15
N ALA A 21 43.25 7.53 9.32
CA ALA A 21 42.83 8.90 9.63
C ALA A 21 41.34 9.11 9.94
N ALA A 22 41.09 9.22 11.25
CA ALA A 22 39.90 9.85 11.81
C ALA A 22 39.80 11.30 11.30
N GLY A 23 38.77 11.62 10.59
CA GLY A 23 38.39 12.95 10.14
C GLY A 23 36.88 13.05 10.12
N GLN A 24 36.29 13.66 11.17
CA GLN A 24 34.91 14.09 11.17
C GLN A 24 34.78 15.25 10.15
N GLY A 25 34.42 14.86 8.91
CA GLY A 25 34.06 15.85 7.89
C GLY A 25 32.55 15.78 7.70
N TYR A 26 31.82 16.82 8.03
CA TYR A 26 30.52 17.13 7.47
C TYR A 26 30.68 17.38 5.96
N GLY A 27 30.96 16.33 5.22
CA GLY A 27 31.07 16.36 3.78
C GLY A 27 29.72 15.99 3.18
N GLY A 28 29.14 16.87 2.38
CA GLY A 28 27.92 16.63 1.64
C GLY A 28 27.99 15.28 0.94
N GLN A 29 27.09 14.37 1.32
CA GLN A 29 26.95 13.05 0.71
C GLN A 29 26.44 13.25 -0.73
N GLY A 30 27.32 13.16 -1.70
CA GLY A 30 26.95 13.11 -3.10
C GLY A 30 26.10 11.85 -3.32
N PHE A 31 24.81 12.05 -3.61
CA PHE A 31 23.84 10.97 -3.88
C PHE A 31 24.06 10.30 -5.26
N GLY A 32 25.30 10.03 -5.64
CA GLY A 32 25.67 9.48 -6.95
C GLY A 32 25.61 7.95 -7.08
N GLY A 33 25.14 7.22 -6.04
CA GLY A 33 25.05 5.75 -6.03
C GLY A 33 23.64 5.20 -6.14
N ALA A 34 23.51 3.88 -6.31
CA ALA A 34 22.21 3.19 -6.22
C ALA A 34 21.58 3.42 -4.83
N PRO A 35 20.23 3.53 -4.75
CA PRO A 35 19.55 3.72 -3.47
C PRO A 35 19.86 2.58 -2.50
N ARG A 36 20.24 2.90 -1.25
CA ARG A 36 20.50 1.89 -0.22
C ARG A 36 19.23 1.09 0.08
N GLY A 37 19.36 -0.24 0.15
CA GLY A 37 18.32 -1.16 0.55
C GLY A 37 18.70 -1.96 1.78
N ALA A 38 17.71 -2.57 2.45
CA ALA A 38 17.91 -3.48 3.57
C ALA A 38 18.66 -4.74 3.10
N ALA A 39 19.69 -5.13 3.82
CA ALA A 39 20.43 -6.37 3.57
C ALA A 39 19.68 -7.61 4.09
N SER A 40 18.73 -7.43 5.01
CA SER A 40 17.91 -8.49 5.60
C SER A 40 16.44 -8.08 5.64
N PRO A 41 15.49 -9.04 5.47
CA PRO A 41 14.07 -8.79 5.61
C PRO A 41 13.64 -8.26 6.99
N ASP A 42 14.44 -8.50 8.02
CA ASP A 42 14.16 -8.06 9.39
C ASP A 42 14.72 -6.66 9.71
N ASP A 43 15.57 -6.12 8.83
CA ASP A 43 15.99 -4.72 8.92
C ASP A 43 14.86 -3.80 8.43
N LEU A 44 14.16 -3.18 9.37
CA LEU A 44 13.01 -2.31 9.10
C LEU A 44 13.39 -0.85 8.85
N SER A 45 14.66 -0.49 9.03
CA SER A 45 15.14 0.90 8.87
C SER A 45 15.27 1.32 7.41
N LEU A 46 15.54 0.35 6.51
CA LEU A 46 15.75 0.57 5.09
C LEU A 46 14.69 -0.16 4.23
N PRO A 47 14.43 0.30 2.99
CA PRO A 47 13.52 -0.38 2.07
C PRO A 47 14.07 -1.73 1.63
N LEU A 48 13.27 -2.77 1.59
CA LEU A 48 13.63 -4.09 1.07
C LEU A 48 13.31 -4.17 -0.41
N TYR A 49 14.29 -3.93 -1.28
CA TYR A 49 14.11 -4.08 -2.72
C TYR A 49 13.98 -5.56 -3.10
N GLY A 50 12.98 -5.89 -3.93
CA GLY A 50 12.72 -7.29 -4.29
C GLY A 50 12.06 -8.12 -3.18
N ALA A 51 11.41 -7.48 -2.20
CA ALA A 51 10.66 -8.18 -1.16
C ALA A 51 9.69 -9.20 -1.76
N SER A 52 9.62 -10.41 -1.19
CA SER A 52 8.57 -11.38 -1.50
C SER A 52 7.25 -10.96 -0.88
N PHE A 53 6.13 -11.56 -1.33
CA PHE A 53 4.80 -11.26 -0.79
C PHE A 53 4.74 -11.40 0.74
N GLY A 54 5.23 -12.53 1.28
CA GLY A 54 5.22 -12.78 2.74
C GLY A 54 6.09 -11.79 3.51
N GLN A 55 7.26 -11.42 2.96
CA GLN A 55 8.13 -10.40 3.56
C GLN A 55 7.47 -9.03 3.57
N ALA A 56 6.82 -8.66 2.48
CA ALA A 56 6.11 -7.38 2.37
C ALA A 56 4.97 -7.29 3.40
N VAL A 57 4.15 -8.35 3.52
CA VAL A 57 3.06 -8.41 4.52
C VAL A 57 3.59 -8.37 5.95
N LYS A 58 4.67 -9.13 6.27
CA LYS A 58 5.31 -9.07 7.58
C LYS A 58 5.80 -7.66 7.92
N ARG A 59 6.48 -6.99 6.98
CA ARG A 59 7.00 -5.63 7.13
C ARG A 59 5.89 -4.59 7.18
N PHE A 60 4.78 -4.80 6.45
CA PHE A 60 3.59 -3.95 6.51
C PHE A 60 3.04 -3.85 7.93
N PHE A 61 2.89 -4.98 8.63
CA PHE A 61 2.41 -4.98 10.01
C PHE A 61 3.49 -4.57 11.02
N LYS A 62 4.75 -4.94 10.82
CA LYS A 62 5.84 -4.50 11.72
C LYS A 62 6.05 -2.99 11.71
N ASN A 63 5.78 -2.33 10.60
CA ASN A 63 5.87 -0.87 10.42
C ASN A 63 4.50 -0.18 10.52
N TYR A 64 3.59 -0.70 11.32
CA TYR A 64 2.18 -0.31 11.39
C TYR A 64 1.93 1.19 11.45
N VAL A 65 2.71 1.90 12.29
CA VAL A 65 2.64 3.37 12.48
C VAL A 65 3.96 4.07 12.18
N ASN A 66 4.86 3.41 11.48
CA ASN A 66 6.15 4.00 11.15
C ASN A 66 6.08 4.77 9.82
N PHE A 67 6.03 6.09 9.92
CA PHE A 67 6.01 7.01 8.78
C PHE A 67 7.42 7.46 8.34
N LYS A 68 8.45 7.10 9.09
CA LYS A 68 9.85 7.44 8.78
C LYS A 68 10.48 6.38 7.89
N GLY A 69 11.61 6.75 7.25
CA GLY A 69 12.31 5.85 6.34
C GLY A 69 11.62 5.74 4.99
N ARG A 70 11.97 4.68 4.25
CA ARG A 70 11.50 4.44 2.88
C ARG A 70 10.86 3.06 2.74
N ALA A 71 10.04 2.87 1.70
CA ALA A 71 9.50 1.57 1.32
C ALA A 71 9.70 1.32 -0.18
N SER A 72 10.13 0.12 -0.53
CA SER A 72 10.33 -0.29 -1.92
C SER A 72 9.00 -0.46 -2.67
N ARG A 73 9.08 -0.50 -4.02
CA ARG A 73 7.91 -0.82 -4.85
C ARG A 73 7.33 -2.19 -4.54
N SER A 74 8.17 -3.21 -4.35
CA SER A 74 7.70 -4.56 -4.02
C SER A 74 6.97 -4.60 -2.67
N GLU A 75 7.49 -3.93 -1.63
CA GLU A 75 6.79 -3.82 -0.34
C GLU A 75 5.42 -3.17 -0.49
N TYR A 76 5.35 -2.05 -1.21
CA TYR A 76 4.11 -1.29 -1.40
C TYR A 76 3.06 -2.09 -2.18
N TRP A 77 3.43 -2.63 -3.37
CA TRP A 77 2.47 -3.30 -4.23
C TRP A 77 1.99 -4.63 -3.66
N PHE A 78 2.87 -5.39 -2.98
CA PHE A 78 2.44 -6.63 -2.31
C PHE A 78 1.58 -6.35 -1.08
N ALA A 79 1.82 -5.29 -0.32
CA ALA A 79 0.93 -4.87 0.76
C ALA A 79 -0.44 -4.44 0.21
N TYR A 80 -0.45 -3.68 -0.90
CA TYR A 80 -1.68 -3.28 -1.58
C TYR A 80 -2.47 -4.49 -2.09
N LEU A 81 -1.79 -5.46 -2.71
CA LEU A 81 -2.38 -6.72 -3.14
C LEU A 81 -2.96 -7.50 -1.94
N PHE A 82 -2.23 -7.59 -0.85
CA PHE A 82 -2.71 -8.25 0.37
C PHE A 82 -4.00 -7.64 0.89
N VAL A 83 -4.07 -6.33 1.00
CA VAL A 83 -5.29 -5.62 1.43
C VAL A 83 -6.43 -5.85 0.45
N GLY A 84 -6.15 -5.82 -0.86
CA GLY A 84 -7.12 -6.13 -1.90
C GLY A 84 -7.71 -7.54 -1.76
N LEU A 85 -6.84 -8.55 -1.58
CA LEU A 85 -7.27 -9.94 -1.35
C LEU A 85 -8.12 -10.09 -0.08
N LEU A 86 -7.76 -9.38 0.99
CA LEU A 86 -8.50 -9.39 2.24
C LEU A 86 -9.91 -8.81 2.09
N MET A 87 -10.07 -7.83 1.19
CA MET A 87 -11.34 -7.16 0.92
C MET A 87 -12.26 -7.94 -0.03
N ILE A 88 -11.78 -8.98 -0.74
CA ILE A 88 -12.58 -9.70 -1.74
C ILE A 88 -13.86 -10.31 -1.13
N VAL A 89 -13.73 -11.07 -0.04
CA VAL A 89 -14.87 -11.77 0.55
C VAL A 89 -15.92 -10.79 1.09
N PRO A 90 -15.58 -9.78 1.90
CA PRO A 90 -16.53 -8.76 2.32
C PRO A 90 -17.21 -8.03 1.17
N ALA A 91 -16.45 -7.69 0.13
CA ALA A 91 -16.98 -6.98 -1.04
C ALA A 91 -17.97 -7.83 -1.84
N ILE A 92 -17.72 -9.14 -1.96
CA ILE A 92 -18.66 -10.08 -2.60
C ILE A 92 -19.97 -10.16 -1.80
N LEU A 93 -19.89 -10.34 -0.48
CA LEU A 93 -21.08 -10.39 0.37
C LEU A 93 -21.90 -9.10 0.26
N TYR A 94 -21.23 -7.96 0.34
CA TYR A 94 -21.84 -6.65 0.22
C TYR A 94 -22.54 -6.45 -1.14
N SER A 95 -21.85 -6.79 -2.24
CA SER A 95 -22.39 -6.62 -3.59
C SER A 95 -23.55 -7.58 -3.90
N ILE A 96 -23.53 -8.82 -3.40
CA ILE A 96 -24.68 -9.73 -3.53
C ILE A 96 -25.88 -9.16 -2.78
N GLY A 97 -25.70 -8.69 -1.54
CA GLY A 97 -26.77 -8.10 -0.75
C GLY A 97 -27.39 -6.87 -1.44
N LEU A 98 -26.54 -5.95 -1.94
CA LEU A 98 -27.01 -4.78 -2.71
C LEU A 98 -27.72 -5.19 -4.01
N GLY A 99 -27.20 -6.18 -4.74
CA GLY A 99 -27.83 -6.68 -5.96
C GLY A 99 -29.23 -7.22 -5.72
N MET A 100 -29.42 -8.01 -4.64
CA MET A 100 -30.73 -8.52 -4.23
C MET A 100 -31.70 -7.38 -3.83
N MET A 101 -31.21 -6.35 -3.13
CA MET A 101 -32.02 -5.17 -2.77
C MET A 101 -32.41 -4.38 -4.03
N GLY A 102 -31.50 -4.18 -4.95
CA GLY A 102 -31.76 -3.51 -6.23
C GLY A 102 -32.79 -4.26 -7.09
N ALA A 103 -32.69 -5.60 -7.13
CA ALA A 103 -33.67 -6.43 -7.84
C ALA A 103 -35.08 -6.31 -7.24
N SER A 104 -35.23 -6.36 -5.92
CA SER A 104 -36.54 -6.17 -5.28
C SER A 104 -37.11 -4.79 -5.52
N ALA A 105 -36.29 -3.75 -5.51
CA ALA A 105 -36.71 -2.37 -5.79
C ALA A 105 -37.15 -2.19 -7.25
N SER A 106 -36.45 -2.82 -8.21
CA SER A 106 -36.84 -2.77 -9.63
C SER A 106 -38.15 -3.50 -9.91
N MET A 107 -38.41 -4.65 -9.26
CA MET A 107 -39.68 -5.35 -9.34
C MET A 107 -40.83 -4.53 -8.76
N ALA A 108 -40.63 -3.88 -7.61
CA ALA A 108 -41.62 -2.99 -7.03
C ALA A 108 -41.93 -1.79 -7.94
N ALA A 109 -40.94 -1.23 -8.60
CA ALA A 109 -41.12 -0.11 -9.54
C ALA A 109 -41.85 -0.53 -10.84
N ALA A 110 -41.77 -1.81 -11.23
CA ALA A 110 -42.43 -2.34 -12.42
C ALA A 110 -43.92 -2.75 -12.17
N ASP A 111 -44.38 -2.70 -10.93
CA ASP A 111 -45.77 -3.00 -10.57
C ASP A 111 -46.51 -1.78 -10.01
N PRO A 112 -46.96 -0.86 -10.88
CA PRO A 112 -47.58 0.40 -10.46
C PRO A 112 -48.94 0.22 -9.77
N TYR A 113 -49.53 -0.99 -9.84
CA TYR A 113 -50.83 -1.31 -9.23
C TYR A 113 -50.71 -2.15 -7.96
N GLY A 114 -49.47 -2.55 -7.57
CA GLY A 114 -49.23 -3.37 -6.37
C GLY A 114 -49.87 -4.75 -6.41
N MET A 115 -50.13 -5.28 -7.61
CA MET A 115 -50.80 -6.56 -7.82
C MET A 115 -49.91 -7.77 -7.50
N SER A 116 -48.61 -7.65 -7.69
CA SER A 116 -47.62 -8.56 -7.18
C SER A 116 -47.17 -8.05 -5.79
N ALA A 117 -47.23 -8.92 -4.79
CA ALA A 117 -46.64 -8.59 -3.48
C ALA A 117 -45.14 -8.35 -3.68
N ALA A 118 -44.81 -7.15 -4.14
CA ALA A 118 -43.43 -6.73 -4.29
C ALA A 118 -42.81 -6.75 -2.90
N ALA A 119 -42.21 -7.90 -2.57
CA ALA A 119 -41.52 -8.07 -1.32
C ALA A 119 -40.40 -7.01 -1.27
N GLY A 120 -40.40 -6.15 -0.26
CA GLY A 120 -39.32 -5.26 0.05
C GLY A 120 -38.00 -6.04 0.21
N PRO A 121 -36.90 -5.38 0.57
CA PRO A 121 -35.62 -6.05 0.77
C PRO A 121 -35.79 -7.26 1.69
N SER A 122 -35.35 -8.44 1.23
CA SER A 122 -35.41 -9.65 2.05
C SER A 122 -34.49 -9.56 3.26
N GLY A 123 -34.82 -10.26 4.35
CA GLY A 123 -33.91 -10.33 5.51
C GLY A 123 -32.50 -10.82 5.14
N ALA A 124 -32.40 -11.71 4.13
CA ALA A 124 -31.11 -12.20 3.62
C ALA A 124 -30.31 -11.08 2.93
N SER A 125 -30.94 -10.24 2.09
CA SER A 125 -30.27 -9.15 1.42
C SER A 125 -29.74 -8.09 2.40
N ILE A 126 -30.54 -7.78 3.43
CA ILE A 126 -30.15 -6.86 4.50
C ILE A 126 -28.98 -7.46 5.30
N ALA A 127 -29.06 -8.74 5.67
CA ALA A 127 -28.01 -9.41 6.44
C ALA A 127 -26.69 -9.46 5.65
N LEU A 128 -26.71 -9.83 4.37
CA LEU A 128 -25.50 -9.88 3.54
C LEU A 128 -24.85 -8.50 3.37
N THR A 129 -25.65 -7.47 3.12
CA THR A 129 -25.16 -6.10 3.01
C THR A 129 -24.56 -5.61 4.33
N ALA A 130 -25.26 -5.87 5.45
CA ALA A 130 -24.77 -5.45 6.76
C ALA A 130 -23.48 -6.18 7.15
N ILE A 131 -23.42 -7.50 7.01
CA ILE A 131 -22.23 -8.30 7.34
C ILE A 131 -21.06 -7.87 6.45
N GLY A 132 -21.26 -7.78 5.13
CA GLY A 132 -20.22 -7.35 4.20
C GLY A 132 -19.71 -5.95 4.54
N GLY A 133 -20.60 -5.00 4.78
CA GLY A 133 -20.27 -3.63 5.15
C GLY A 133 -19.52 -3.53 6.48
N ILE A 134 -19.95 -4.25 7.51
CA ILE A 134 -19.28 -4.31 8.82
C ILE A 134 -17.85 -4.88 8.68
N LEU A 135 -17.70 -6.00 7.96
CA LEU A 135 -16.40 -6.61 7.73
C LEU A 135 -15.46 -5.67 6.96
N MET A 136 -15.95 -4.99 5.90
CA MET A 136 -15.18 -3.98 5.18
C MET A 136 -14.76 -2.83 6.09
N GLY A 137 -15.66 -2.37 6.97
CA GLY A 137 -15.36 -1.31 7.94
C GLY A 137 -14.28 -1.72 8.94
N ILE A 138 -14.39 -2.92 9.53
CA ILE A 138 -13.41 -3.44 10.50
C ILE A 138 -12.04 -3.60 9.83
N ILE A 139 -11.98 -4.24 8.66
CA ILE A 139 -10.73 -4.44 7.93
C ILE A 139 -10.16 -3.07 7.50
N GLY A 140 -11.00 -2.17 6.97
CA GLY A 140 -10.57 -0.85 6.55
C GLY A 140 -9.92 -0.05 7.69
N LEU A 141 -10.53 -0.05 8.87
CA LEU A 141 -9.97 0.58 10.06
C LEU A 141 -8.66 -0.09 10.50
N ALA A 142 -8.60 -1.42 10.47
CA ALA A 142 -7.40 -2.16 10.85
C ALA A 142 -6.22 -1.90 9.92
N VAL A 143 -6.44 -1.71 8.62
CA VAL A 143 -5.36 -1.47 7.65
C VAL A 143 -5.12 0.01 7.33
N LEU A 144 -5.95 0.91 7.85
CA LEU A 144 -5.86 2.35 7.54
C LEU A 144 -4.48 2.94 7.86
N LEU A 145 -4.02 2.74 9.09
CA LEU A 145 -2.74 3.28 9.55
C LEU A 145 -1.54 2.65 8.83
N PRO A 146 -1.42 1.31 8.73
CA PRO A 146 -0.28 0.72 8.04
C PRO A 146 -0.30 1.01 6.53
N GLN A 147 -1.49 1.15 5.91
CA GLN A 147 -1.60 1.54 4.50
C GLN A 147 -1.13 2.99 4.28
N LEU A 148 -1.49 3.89 5.20
CA LEU A 148 -1.00 5.27 5.16
C LEU A 148 0.52 5.31 5.40
N ALA A 149 1.02 4.58 6.39
CA ALA A 149 2.44 4.54 6.72
C ALA A 149 3.30 4.00 5.58
N ILE A 150 2.88 2.91 4.92
CA ILE A 150 3.63 2.37 3.78
C ILE A 150 3.56 3.30 2.56
N SER A 151 2.43 3.96 2.32
CA SER A 151 2.27 4.94 1.25
C SER A 151 3.19 6.14 1.45
N TRP A 152 3.28 6.62 2.68
CA TRP A 152 4.17 7.72 3.07
C TRP A 152 5.64 7.38 2.82
N ARG A 153 6.08 6.20 3.29
CA ARG A 153 7.44 5.69 3.08
C ARG A 153 7.74 5.40 1.61
N ARG A 154 6.73 5.04 0.83
CA ARG A 154 6.89 4.85 -0.62
C ARG A 154 7.13 6.18 -1.34
N LEU A 155 6.46 7.26 -0.94
CA LEU A 155 6.73 8.61 -1.45
C LEU A 155 8.16 9.06 -1.13
N HIS A 156 8.63 8.79 0.09
CA HIS A 156 10.01 9.08 0.48
C HIS A 156 11.04 8.38 -0.42
N ASP A 157 10.78 7.14 -0.83
CA ASP A 157 11.66 6.38 -1.74
C ASP A 157 11.76 7.02 -3.14
N GLY A 158 10.71 7.69 -3.58
CA GLY A 158 10.69 8.53 -4.78
C GLY A 158 11.22 9.95 -4.58
N ASN A 159 11.74 10.29 -3.39
CA ASN A 159 12.18 11.63 -2.97
C ASN A 159 11.04 12.66 -2.85
N PHE A 160 9.81 12.23 -2.58
CA PHE A 160 8.66 13.08 -2.35
C PHE A 160 8.30 13.13 -0.86
N PRO A 161 7.81 14.28 -0.34
CA PRO A 161 7.29 14.33 1.02
C PRO A 161 6.01 13.52 1.16
N GLY A 162 5.87 12.81 2.29
CA GLY A 162 4.71 11.94 2.58
C GLY A 162 3.33 12.61 2.44
N PRO A 163 3.14 13.89 2.84
CA PRO A 163 1.87 14.61 2.67
C PRO A 163 1.36 14.69 1.22
N MET A 164 2.19 14.45 0.21
CA MET A 164 1.72 14.37 -1.17
C MET A 164 0.70 13.23 -1.40
N TRP A 165 0.60 12.27 -0.49
CA TRP A 165 -0.48 11.28 -0.52
C TRP A 165 -1.87 11.90 -0.51
N PHE A 166 -2.05 13.03 0.19
CA PHE A 166 -3.34 13.74 0.26
C PHE A 166 -3.79 14.36 -1.06
N LEU A 167 -2.89 14.46 -2.06
CA LEU A 167 -3.29 14.82 -3.42
C LEU A 167 -4.34 13.84 -3.97
N GLY A 168 -4.34 12.59 -3.49
CA GLY A 168 -5.35 11.59 -3.83
C GLY A 168 -6.78 11.98 -3.47
N LEU A 169 -6.96 12.95 -2.58
CA LEU A 169 -8.28 13.46 -2.21
C LEU A 169 -8.87 14.44 -3.25
N ILE A 170 -8.09 14.86 -4.25
CA ILE A 170 -8.58 15.73 -5.34
C ILE A 170 -9.45 14.88 -6.27
N PRO A 171 -10.77 15.20 -6.40
CA PRO A 171 -11.67 14.42 -7.26
C PRO A 171 -11.21 14.41 -8.72
N GLY A 172 -11.33 13.27 -9.38
CA GLY A 172 -11.03 13.08 -10.80
C GLY A 172 -9.56 12.84 -11.13
N VAL A 173 -8.63 13.65 -10.64
CA VAL A 173 -7.21 13.57 -11.04
C VAL A 173 -6.27 13.09 -9.92
N GLY A 174 -6.65 13.27 -8.67
CA GLY A 174 -5.76 13.03 -7.52
C GLY A 174 -5.30 11.58 -7.41
N GLY A 175 -6.18 10.63 -7.61
CA GLY A 175 -5.84 9.20 -7.60
C GLY A 175 -4.81 8.82 -8.67
N ILE A 176 -4.91 9.42 -9.86
CA ILE A 176 -3.95 9.20 -10.97
C ILE A 176 -2.59 9.78 -10.59
N ILE A 177 -2.56 10.99 -10.02
CA ILE A 177 -1.31 11.63 -9.58
C ILE A 177 -0.61 10.75 -8.56
N VAL A 178 -1.32 10.32 -7.50
CA VAL A 178 -0.74 9.46 -6.46
C VAL A 178 -0.29 8.13 -7.04
N LEU A 179 -1.08 7.50 -7.93
CA LEU A 179 -0.72 6.26 -8.59
C LEU A 179 0.62 6.40 -9.36
N VAL A 180 0.79 7.46 -10.13
CA VAL A 180 2.03 7.74 -10.86
C VAL A 180 3.20 7.89 -9.88
N LEU A 181 3.02 8.63 -8.78
CA LEU A 181 4.06 8.78 -7.76
C LEU A 181 4.46 7.43 -7.12
N MET A 182 3.50 6.52 -6.91
CA MET A 182 3.77 5.18 -6.36
C MET A 182 4.50 4.25 -7.34
N ILE A 183 4.35 4.45 -8.65
CA ILE A 183 5.02 3.66 -9.69
C ILE A 183 6.46 4.15 -9.95
N MET A 184 6.76 5.43 -9.71
CA MET A 184 8.06 6.03 -10.01
C MET A 184 9.22 5.21 -9.43
N PRO A 185 10.40 5.17 -10.10
CA PRO A 185 11.56 4.46 -9.60
C PRO A 185 12.09 5.10 -8.30
N PRO A 186 12.81 4.32 -7.45
CA PRO A 186 13.48 4.85 -6.29
C PRO A 186 14.54 5.88 -6.72
N LYS A 187 14.73 6.90 -5.90
CA LYS A 187 15.75 7.94 -6.15
C LYS A 187 16.80 7.94 -5.04
N PRO A 188 18.11 8.10 -5.39
CA PRO A 188 19.17 8.21 -4.38
C PRO A 188 18.93 9.33 -3.38
N GLU A 189 18.36 10.45 -3.82
CA GLU A 189 18.04 11.61 -2.98
C GLU A 189 16.99 11.30 -1.90
N GLY A 190 16.17 10.24 -2.10
CA GLY A 190 15.24 9.74 -1.11
C GLY A 190 15.91 9.26 0.18
N GLN A 191 17.22 8.96 0.14
CA GLN A 191 18.01 8.56 1.32
C GLN A 191 18.02 9.62 2.42
N ARG A 192 17.67 10.87 2.12
CA ARG A 192 17.49 11.92 3.14
C ARG A 192 16.40 11.60 4.16
N PHE A 193 15.51 10.67 3.85
CA PHE A 193 14.45 10.22 4.75
C PHE A 193 14.82 8.96 5.55
N ASP A 194 16.03 8.39 5.32
CA ASP A 194 16.54 7.27 6.14
C ASP A 194 16.77 7.73 7.59
N VAL A 195 16.55 6.84 8.55
CA VAL A 195 16.64 7.10 9.99
C VAL A 195 17.60 6.11 10.64
#